data_94341888b4e142215547798babf34334
#
_entry.id   94341888b4e142215547798babf34334
#
_cell.length_a   1.000
_cell.length_b   1.000
_cell.length_c   1.000
_cell.angle_alpha   90.00
_cell.angle_beta   90.00
_cell.angle_gamma   90.00
#
_symmetry.space_group_name_H-M   'P 1'
#
loop_
_entity.id
_entity.type
_entity.pdbx_description
1 polymer ?
#
loop_
_entity_poly.entity_id
_entity_poly.type
_entity_poly.pdbx_seq_one_letter_code
_entity_poly.pdbx_strand_id
1 'polypeptide(L)'
;NFAYGHRFGSFPAFSLAWNIAIEKFVKKHLKWMNMIKLRYSYAKDGNDKMVVSFPYLYTIKDDGSGWTWSDYGSTDNVYTGMQYTQLASNNVTWEIATKHDAGVDLSLFNDKFTATVDYFHEQRDGIYMERKYLPGIVGVNSNPKANVGSVRSKGFDGNFAYKQKIGKVNLTVRGNFTYSKNEILEKDEMNAVYPYQKEAGYRVNQAKGLIALGLFKDYDDIRNSPQQTNWGKVQPGDIKYKDVHGDGIINGSDEVATGETTKPHLIYGFGISAQWKGFDFNAHFQGAGKSSFFINGPTVYAFSGSQWGNVLTNLVKDRYVDAETAATLGIPANENPNAAYPRLSYGGNDNNYRASTYWLRDGSYLRLKTLEVGYTLPKSIVNKMRFNKIRVFFIGTNILTFAKFKEWDPEMGVSNGEKYPLAKTFTLGLTVNI
;
A
#
# COMPACT_ATOMS: atom_id res chain seq x y z
N ASN A 1 10.66 -7.53 28.72
CA ASN A 1 10.94 -8.28 27.48
C ASN A 1 12.44 -8.37 27.16
N PHE A 2 13.33 -7.56 27.77
CA PHE A 2 14.77 -7.52 27.51
C PHE A 2 15.59 -8.19 28.62
N ALA A 3 16.79 -8.65 28.28
CA ALA A 3 17.77 -9.14 29.21
C ALA A 3 18.21 -8.04 30.21
N TYR A 4 18.83 -8.44 31.32
CA TYR A 4 19.39 -7.49 32.26
C TYR A 4 20.40 -6.57 31.56
N GLY A 5 20.35 -5.28 31.87
CA GLY A 5 21.19 -4.26 31.21
C GLY A 5 20.57 -3.58 29.98
N HIS A 6 19.51 -4.17 29.36
CA HIS A 6 18.84 -3.61 28.17
C HIS A 6 17.40 -3.15 28.42
N ARG A 7 16.93 -3.22 29.69
CA ARG A 7 15.53 -2.96 30.06
C ARG A 7 15.14 -1.49 30.05
N PHE A 8 16.10 -0.59 30.17
CA PHE A 8 15.86 0.85 30.22
C PHE A 8 16.44 1.54 28.99
N GLY A 9 15.69 2.48 28.45
CA GLY A 9 16.12 3.35 27.37
C GLY A 9 15.90 4.82 27.72
N SER A 10 16.69 5.71 27.13
CA SER A 10 16.49 7.16 27.24
C SER A 10 15.94 7.70 25.92
N PHE A 11 14.78 8.35 25.98
CA PHE A 11 14.03 8.83 24.81
C PHE A 11 13.78 10.34 24.94
N PRO A 12 14.83 11.17 24.72
CA PRO A 12 14.69 12.62 24.83
C PRO A 12 13.82 13.19 23.71
N ALA A 13 13.03 14.21 24.04
CA ALA A 13 12.27 14.99 23.08
C ALA A 13 12.36 16.47 23.44
N PHE A 14 12.44 17.31 22.42
CA PHE A 14 12.30 18.75 22.58
C PHE A 14 11.55 19.36 21.42
N SER A 15 10.90 20.51 21.64
CA SER A 15 10.24 21.26 20.60
C SER A 15 10.45 22.75 20.76
N LEU A 16 10.48 23.46 19.63
CA LEU A 16 10.62 24.89 19.57
C LEU A 16 9.53 25.45 18.63
N ALA A 17 8.94 26.56 19.01
CA ALA A 17 7.98 27.25 18.16
C ALA A 17 8.17 28.77 18.24
N TRP A 18 8.14 29.44 17.10
CA TRP A 18 8.25 30.88 17.00
C TRP A 18 7.11 31.46 16.16
N ASN A 19 6.30 32.29 16.78
CA ASN A 19 5.23 33.02 16.07
C ASN A 19 5.79 34.34 15.59
N ILE A 20 6.23 34.38 14.33
CA ILE A 20 6.83 35.56 13.71
C ILE A 20 5.80 36.70 13.56
N ALA A 21 4.52 36.40 13.42
CA ALA A 21 3.49 37.42 13.20
C ALA A 21 3.30 38.38 14.38
N ILE A 22 3.69 38.00 15.59
CA ILE A 22 3.61 38.86 16.77
C ILE A 22 4.77 39.83 16.88
N GLU A 23 5.85 39.62 16.14
CA GLU A 23 7.03 40.47 16.16
C GLU A 23 6.74 41.89 15.64
N LYS A 24 7.28 42.91 16.29
CA LYS A 24 6.99 44.31 15.99
C LYS A 24 7.29 44.66 14.52
N PHE A 25 8.38 44.13 13.95
CA PHE A 25 8.77 44.40 12.57
C PHE A 25 7.81 43.78 11.54
N VAL A 26 7.24 42.60 11.82
CA VAL A 26 6.23 41.95 10.96
C VAL A 26 4.88 42.61 11.10
N LYS A 27 4.42 42.81 12.34
CA LYS A 27 3.12 43.43 12.65
C LYS A 27 2.97 44.82 12.05
N LYS A 28 4.07 45.57 11.94
CA LYS A 28 4.09 46.91 11.34
C LYS A 28 3.87 46.89 9.83
N HIS A 29 4.45 45.92 9.13
CA HIS A 29 4.51 45.91 7.65
C HIS A 29 3.50 44.91 7.03
N LEU A 30 3.14 43.83 7.72
CA LEU A 30 2.34 42.73 7.18
C LEU A 30 1.05 42.51 7.98
N LYS A 31 0.19 43.55 8.01
CA LYS A 31 -1.07 43.55 8.79
C LYS A 31 -2.08 42.49 8.38
N TRP A 32 -1.93 41.92 7.19
CA TRP A 32 -2.78 40.85 6.67
C TRP A 32 -2.38 39.42 7.16
N MET A 33 -1.22 39.34 7.83
CA MET A 33 -0.76 38.12 8.47
C MET A 33 -1.21 38.05 9.93
N ASN A 34 -2.14 37.15 10.22
CA ASN A 34 -2.64 36.95 11.59
C ASN A 34 -1.73 36.04 12.39
N MET A 35 -1.21 34.95 11.74
CA MET A 35 -0.28 34.01 12.33
C MET A 35 0.68 33.47 11.28
N ILE A 36 1.96 33.46 11.62
CA ILE A 36 3.00 32.69 10.97
C ILE A 36 3.81 32.09 12.10
N LYS A 37 3.60 30.80 12.34
CA LYS A 37 4.28 30.09 13.41
C LYS A 37 5.18 29.02 12.78
N LEU A 38 6.48 29.15 12.99
CA LEU A 38 7.45 28.12 12.67
C LEU A 38 7.53 27.14 13.84
N ARG A 39 7.60 25.86 13.52
CA ARG A 39 7.74 24.78 14.51
C ARG A 39 8.88 23.86 14.11
N TYR A 40 9.59 23.39 15.12
CA TYR A 40 10.53 22.30 14.95
C TYR A 40 10.46 21.39 16.17
N SER A 41 10.43 20.10 15.94
CA SER A 41 10.54 19.11 17.00
C SER A 41 11.57 18.03 16.66
N TYR A 42 12.22 17.56 17.69
CA TYR A 42 13.11 16.42 17.69
C TYR A 42 12.66 15.46 18.77
N ALA A 43 12.58 14.17 18.46
CA ALA A 43 12.25 13.15 19.43
C ALA A 43 12.98 11.85 19.11
N LYS A 44 13.33 11.12 20.17
CA LYS A 44 13.65 9.69 20.09
C LYS A 44 12.53 8.90 20.75
N ASP A 45 12.01 7.92 20.02
CA ASP A 45 11.00 6.98 20.52
C ASP A 45 11.59 5.57 20.55
N GLY A 46 11.31 4.85 21.62
CA GLY A 46 11.68 3.45 21.77
C GLY A 46 10.49 2.52 21.54
N ASN A 47 10.68 1.47 20.77
CA ASN A 47 9.70 0.41 20.57
C ASN A 47 10.25 -0.90 21.18
N ASP A 48 9.48 -1.49 22.10
CA ASP A 48 9.80 -2.79 22.73
C ASP A 48 8.89 -3.93 22.24
N LYS A 49 8.01 -3.65 21.26
CA LYS A 49 7.11 -4.65 20.70
C LYS A 49 7.87 -5.58 19.75
N MET A 50 8.33 -6.68 20.27
CA MET A 50 8.96 -7.74 19.53
C MET A 50 7.95 -8.86 19.21
N VAL A 51 8.19 -9.55 18.11
CA VAL A 51 7.34 -10.69 17.69
C VAL A 51 7.49 -11.88 18.67
N VAL A 52 8.57 -11.91 19.46
CA VAL A 52 8.90 -13.01 20.36
C VAL A 52 9.01 -12.48 21.79
N SER A 53 8.37 -13.17 22.73
CA SER A 53 8.51 -12.89 24.16
C SER A 53 9.82 -13.52 24.70
N PHE A 54 10.53 -12.79 25.53
CA PHE A 54 11.76 -13.27 26.19
C PHE A 54 12.84 -13.76 25.22
N PRO A 55 13.33 -12.90 24.30
CA PRO A 55 14.29 -13.30 23.27
C PRO A 55 15.65 -13.77 23.81
N TYR A 56 15.93 -13.55 25.07
CA TYR A 56 17.14 -13.97 25.78
C TYR A 56 17.05 -15.40 26.35
N LEU A 57 15.93 -16.09 26.16
CA LEU A 57 15.76 -17.48 26.60
C LEU A 57 15.91 -18.44 25.42
N TYR A 58 16.56 -19.56 25.66
CA TYR A 58 16.46 -20.72 24.78
C TYR A 58 15.13 -21.41 25.03
N THR A 59 14.45 -21.78 23.95
CA THR A 59 13.28 -22.65 24.02
C THR A 59 13.54 -23.93 23.23
N ILE A 60 13.22 -25.06 23.82
CA ILE A 60 13.40 -26.39 23.26
C ILE A 60 12.02 -27.05 23.23
N LYS A 61 11.74 -27.74 22.14
CA LYS A 61 10.58 -28.63 22.01
C LYS A 61 11.06 -30.03 21.69
N ASP A 62 10.24 -31.01 22.03
CA ASP A 62 10.41 -32.44 21.81
C ASP A 62 9.71 -32.94 20.53
N ASP A 63 9.44 -32.04 19.60
CA ASP A 63 8.78 -32.30 18.31
C ASP A 63 9.78 -32.23 17.12
N GLY A 64 11.06 -32.31 17.38
CA GLY A 64 12.12 -32.29 16.36
C GLY A 64 12.13 -33.56 15.53
N SER A 65 12.77 -33.48 14.36
CA SER A 65 13.07 -34.65 13.56
C SER A 65 13.83 -35.68 14.40
N GLY A 66 13.19 -36.77 14.65
CA GLY A 66 13.73 -37.86 15.45
C GLY A 66 14.36 -38.93 14.60
N TRP A 67 14.63 -40.04 15.21
CA TRP A 67 15.17 -41.25 14.57
C TRP A 67 14.09 -42.32 14.50
N THR A 68 13.90 -42.93 13.32
CA THR A 68 13.09 -44.10 13.14
C THR A 68 13.96 -45.32 13.18
N TRP A 69 13.74 -46.19 14.15
CA TRP A 69 14.40 -47.46 14.26
C TRP A 69 13.41 -48.57 13.91
N SER A 70 13.48 -49.11 12.71
CA SER A 70 12.55 -50.17 12.29
C SER A 70 13.28 -51.19 11.47
N ASP A 71 12.84 -52.47 11.56
CA ASP A 71 13.07 -53.45 10.55
C ASP A 71 12.41 -53.02 9.22
N TYR A 72 13.01 -53.48 8.11
CA TYR A 72 12.59 -53.08 6.77
C TYR A 72 11.06 -53.10 6.58
N GLY A 73 10.46 -51.89 6.50
CA GLY A 73 9.03 -51.73 6.19
C GLY A 73 8.07 -51.46 7.36
N SER A 74 8.55 -51.34 8.61
CA SER A 74 7.74 -50.95 9.78
C SER A 74 8.09 -49.54 10.26
N THR A 75 7.07 -48.75 10.64
CA THR A 75 7.21 -47.39 11.18
C THR A 75 7.00 -47.33 12.71
N ASP A 76 7.10 -48.49 13.39
CA ASP A 76 6.53 -48.65 14.73
C ASP A 76 7.37 -48.05 15.89
N ASN A 77 8.62 -47.67 15.63
CA ASN A 77 9.48 -47.05 16.66
C ASN A 77 10.02 -45.70 16.19
N VAL A 78 9.19 -44.65 16.35
CA VAL A 78 9.59 -43.28 16.09
C VAL A 78 9.99 -42.62 17.43
N TYR A 79 11.27 -42.28 17.53
CA TYR A 79 11.76 -41.44 18.66
C TYR A 79 11.78 -40.00 18.23
N THR A 80 10.96 -39.17 18.84
CA THR A 80 10.96 -37.72 18.57
C THR A 80 12.29 -37.11 19.07
N GLY A 81 12.86 -36.26 18.24
CA GLY A 81 14.06 -35.51 18.58
C GLY A 81 13.72 -34.23 19.34
N MET A 82 14.71 -33.69 20.03
CA MET A 82 14.63 -32.35 20.62
C MET A 82 15.20 -31.32 19.64
N GLN A 83 14.54 -30.17 19.52
CA GLN A 83 15.04 -29.07 18.70
C GLN A 83 14.89 -27.70 19.40
N TYR A 84 15.83 -26.81 19.11
CA TYR A 84 15.71 -25.42 19.51
C TYR A 84 14.64 -24.73 18.66
N THR A 85 13.60 -24.20 19.30
CA THR A 85 12.60 -23.38 18.60
C THR A 85 12.92 -21.89 18.70
N GLN A 86 13.78 -21.51 19.66
CA GLN A 86 14.30 -20.18 19.80
C GLN A 86 15.74 -20.23 20.33
N LEU A 87 16.64 -19.55 19.64
CA LEU A 87 18.00 -19.30 20.12
C LEU A 87 18.01 -18.03 20.97
N ALA A 88 18.69 -18.09 22.12
CA ALA A 88 18.82 -16.93 22.99
C ALA A 88 19.62 -15.80 22.33
N SER A 89 19.12 -14.59 22.45
CA SER A 89 19.81 -13.37 22.04
C SER A 89 19.84 -12.38 23.23
N ASN A 90 20.97 -12.29 23.92
CA ASN A 90 21.12 -11.46 25.11
C ASN A 90 21.30 -9.98 24.79
N ASN A 91 21.67 -9.64 23.54
CA ASN A 91 21.97 -8.27 23.11
C ASN A 91 20.75 -7.55 22.50
N VAL A 92 19.57 -8.14 22.60
CA VAL A 92 18.35 -7.52 22.08
C VAL A 92 17.98 -6.31 22.94
N THR A 93 17.75 -5.21 22.26
CA THR A 93 17.45 -3.92 22.87
C THR A 93 16.29 -3.22 22.13
N TRP A 94 16.00 -2.02 22.53
CA TRP A 94 14.97 -1.16 21.94
C TRP A 94 15.24 -0.87 20.45
N GLU A 95 14.19 -0.92 19.65
CA GLU A 95 14.20 -0.25 18.35
C GLU A 95 14.06 1.25 18.58
N ILE A 96 14.92 2.05 18.02
CA ILE A 96 14.94 3.51 18.26
C ILE A 96 14.54 4.24 16.99
N ALA A 97 13.45 5.01 17.06
CA ALA A 97 13.06 5.94 16.01
C ALA A 97 13.50 7.35 16.36
N THR A 98 14.41 7.91 15.57
CA THR A 98 14.81 9.31 15.64
C THR A 98 13.96 10.12 14.68
N LYS A 99 13.21 11.09 15.19
CA LYS A 99 12.25 11.89 14.45
C LYS A 99 12.63 13.35 14.43
N HIS A 100 12.50 13.97 13.27
CA HIS A 100 12.60 15.40 13.06
C HIS A 100 11.31 15.86 12.35
N ASP A 101 10.71 16.91 12.84
CA ASP A 101 9.54 17.52 12.26
C ASP A 101 9.71 19.02 12.20
N ALA A 102 9.50 19.61 11.02
CA ALA A 102 9.61 21.03 10.79
C ALA A 102 8.31 21.53 10.12
N GLY A 103 7.59 22.42 10.80
CA GLY A 103 6.28 22.82 10.37
C GLY A 103 6.07 24.34 10.33
N VAL A 104 5.08 24.72 9.51
CA VAL A 104 4.62 26.09 9.38
C VAL A 104 3.10 26.13 9.56
N ASP A 105 2.62 26.94 10.52
CA ASP A 105 1.21 27.28 10.65
C ASP A 105 0.98 28.69 10.13
N LEU A 106 0.03 28.82 9.24
CA LEU A 106 -0.36 30.07 8.62
C LEU A 106 -1.80 30.43 8.93
N SER A 107 -2.06 31.70 9.28
CA SER A 107 -3.38 32.27 9.27
C SER A 107 -3.29 33.70 8.67
N LEU A 108 -4.01 33.92 7.59
CA LEU A 108 -3.89 35.09 6.75
C LEU A 108 -5.28 35.72 6.50
N PHE A 109 -5.31 37.04 6.24
CA PHE A 109 -6.49 37.78 5.82
C PHE A 109 -7.66 37.67 6.79
N ASN A 110 -7.39 37.89 8.09
CA ASN A 110 -8.38 37.73 9.18
C ASN A 110 -8.96 36.29 9.21
N ASP A 111 -8.11 35.31 9.24
CA ASP A 111 -8.41 33.86 9.29
C ASP A 111 -9.24 33.34 8.11
N LYS A 112 -9.28 34.09 7.00
CA LYS A 112 -9.91 33.60 5.78
C LYS A 112 -9.16 32.48 5.15
N PHE A 113 -7.83 32.51 5.20
CA PHE A 113 -6.97 31.43 4.76
C PHE A 113 -6.15 30.92 5.93
N THR A 114 -6.26 29.62 6.20
CA THR A 114 -5.45 28.90 7.18
C THR A 114 -4.76 27.73 6.51
N ALA A 115 -3.51 27.48 6.86
CA ALA A 115 -2.77 26.32 6.37
C ALA A 115 -1.77 25.85 7.43
N THR A 116 -1.56 24.57 7.48
CA THR A 116 -0.47 23.90 8.21
C THR A 116 0.24 23.00 7.24
N VAL A 117 1.57 23.06 7.20
CA VAL A 117 2.42 22.17 6.39
C VAL A 117 3.58 21.73 7.25
N ASP A 118 3.79 20.44 7.30
CA ASP A 118 4.87 19.81 8.03
C ASP A 118 5.75 18.98 7.11
N TYR A 119 7.05 19.05 7.31
CA TYR A 119 8.04 18.13 6.77
C TYR A 119 8.50 17.23 7.90
N PHE A 120 8.39 15.94 7.73
CA PHE A 120 8.86 14.95 8.68
C PHE A 120 9.97 14.08 8.11
N HIS A 121 10.90 13.71 8.98
CA HIS A 121 11.96 12.75 8.71
C HIS A 121 12.08 11.84 9.93
N GLU A 122 11.91 10.54 9.72
CA GLU A 122 12.09 9.51 10.74
C GLU A 122 13.13 8.51 10.25
N GLN A 123 14.08 8.17 11.11
CA GLN A 123 14.96 7.03 10.92
C GLN A 123 14.80 6.09 12.09
N ARG A 124 14.46 4.84 11.81
CA ARG A 124 14.30 3.78 12.76
C ARG A 124 15.45 2.81 12.64
N ASP A 125 16.26 2.71 13.69
CA ASP A 125 17.44 1.87 13.77
C ASP A 125 17.22 0.73 14.77
N GLY A 126 17.99 -0.33 14.64
CA GLY A 126 17.91 -1.48 15.51
C GLY A 126 16.59 -2.25 15.36
N ILE A 127 16.01 -2.31 14.18
CA ILE A 127 14.79 -3.10 13.94
C ILE A 127 15.11 -4.58 14.18
N TYR A 128 14.32 -5.19 15.07
CA TYR A 128 14.48 -6.59 15.46
C TYR A 128 13.99 -7.51 14.34
N MET A 129 14.92 -8.26 13.73
CA MET A 129 14.63 -9.16 12.63
C MET A 129 15.47 -10.43 12.68
N GLU A 130 15.04 -11.42 11.90
CA GLU A 130 15.74 -12.68 11.72
C GLU A 130 17.03 -12.49 10.93
N ARG A 131 18.12 -13.10 11.42
CA ARG A 131 19.43 -13.15 10.76
C ARG A 131 19.38 -14.18 9.61
N LYS A 132 19.42 -13.71 8.37
CA LYS A 132 19.35 -14.58 7.20
C LYS A 132 20.72 -15.01 6.66
N TYR A 133 21.79 -14.43 7.18
CA TYR A 133 23.16 -14.66 6.70
C TYR A 133 23.83 -15.87 7.36
N LEU A 134 23.14 -16.70 8.10
CA LEU A 134 23.73 -17.88 8.73
C LEU A 134 23.78 -19.04 7.73
N PRO A 135 24.99 -19.59 7.46
CA PRO A 135 25.10 -20.78 6.64
C PRO A 135 24.37 -21.98 7.25
N GLY A 136 23.71 -22.79 6.44
CA GLY A 136 22.98 -23.97 6.91
C GLY A 136 23.83 -25.02 7.64
N ILE A 137 25.18 -24.99 7.45
CA ILE A 137 26.12 -25.86 8.15
C ILE A 137 26.15 -25.63 9.66
N VAL A 138 25.64 -24.49 10.15
CA VAL A 138 25.51 -24.20 11.60
C VAL A 138 24.50 -25.16 12.25
N GLY A 139 23.64 -25.81 11.49
CA GLY A 139 22.74 -26.85 11.98
C GLY A 139 21.62 -26.36 12.91
N VAL A 140 21.25 -25.09 12.83
CA VAL A 140 20.14 -24.54 13.61
C VAL A 140 18.84 -24.58 12.79
N ASN A 141 17.75 -25.02 13.40
CA ASN A 141 16.44 -25.07 12.76
C ASN A 141 15.72 -23.70 12.74
N SER A 142 16.18 -22.77 13.55
CA SER A 142 15.64 -21.41 13.65
C SER A 142 16.78 -20.42 13.66
N ASN A 143 16.76 -19.48 12.74
CA ASN A 143 17.75 -18.42 12.71
C ASN A 143 17.60 -17.51 13.91
N PRO A 144 18.71 -17.08 14.56
CA PRO A 144 18.65 -16.12 15.64
C PRO A 144 18.12 -14.79 15.13
N LYS A 145 17.54 -14.02 16.02
CA LYS A 145 17.05 -12.67 15.75
C LYS A 145 17.94 -11.64 16.45
N ALA A 146 18.09 -10.48 15.84
CA ALA A 146 18.90 -9.38 16.37
C ALA A 146 18.37 -8.01 15.90
N ASN A 147 18.80 -6.94 16.56
CA ASN A 147 18.51 -5.57 16.18
C ASN A 147 19.49 -5.10 15.07
N VAL A 148 19.20 -5.43 13.81
CA VAL A 148 20.11 -5.23 12.67
C VAL A 148 19.49 -4.48 11.50
N GLY A 149 18.21 -4.11 11.59
CA GLY A 149 17.54 -3.39 10.51
C GLY A 149 17.51 -1.89 10.70
N SER A 150 17.55 -1.14 9.62
CA SER A 150 17.35 0.31 9.61
C SER A 150 16.43 0.71 8.45
N VAL A 151 15.46 1.58 8.73
CA VAL A 151 14.49 2.12 7.77
C VAL A 151 14.36 3.61 7.98
N ARG A 152 14.39 4.36 6.90
CA ARG A 152 14.12 5.79 6.87
C ARG A 152 12.77 6.06 6.26
N SER A 153 12.01 7.00 6.83
CA SER A 153 10.77 7.53 6.27
C SER A 153 10.84 9.06 6.25
N LYS A 154 10.42 9.68 5.15
CA LYS A 154 10.37 11.14 5.01
C LYS A 154 9.19 11.55 4.16
N GLY A 155 8.68 12.74 4.41
CA GLY A 155 7.53 13.22 3.65
C GLY A 155 7.07 14.60 4.08
N PHE A 156 5.93 14.94 3.52
CA PHE A 156 5.21 16.16 3.83
C PHE A 156 3.77 15.81 4.13
N ASP A 157 3.19 16.47 5.09
CA ASP A 157 1.76 16.49 5.27
C ASP A 157 1.26 17.93 5.48
N GLY A 158 -0.03 18.11 5.31
CA GLY A 158 -0.59 19.44 5.50
C GLY A 158 -2.09 19.48 5.27
N ASN A 159 -2.64 20.60 5.70
CA ASN A 159 -4.02 20.93 5.47
C ASN A 159 -4.16 22.43 5.18
N PHE A 160 -5.23 22.80 4.49
CA PHE A 160 -5.60 24.18 4.28
C PHE A 160 -7.11 24.37 4.33
N ALA A 161 -7.54 25.58 4.70
CA ALA A 161 -8.91 25.99 4.59
C ALA A 161 -8.98 27.45 4.13
N TYR A 162 -9.86 27.71 3.18
CA TYR A 162 -10.19 29.06 2.71
C TYR A 162 -11.67 29.32 2.92
N LYS A 163 -11.98 30.37 3.68
CA LYS A 163 -13.34 30.79 4.02
C LYS A 163 -13.61 32.17 3.44
N GLN A 164 -14.65 32.31 2.63
CA GLN A 164 -15.02 33.58 2.02
C GLN A 164 -16.53 33.77 2.01
N LYS A 165 -16.96 34.96 2.37
CA LYS A 165 -18.34 35.38 2.18
C LYS A 165 -18.44 36.19 0.86
N ILE A 166 -19.25 35.69 -0.07
CA ILE A 166 -19.47 36.31 -1.39
C ILE A 166 -20.96 36.68 -1.44
N GLY A 167 -21.25 37.97 -1.19
CA GLY A 167 -22.62 38.44 -1.06
C GLY A 167 -23.34 37.72 0.09
N LYS A 168 -24.32 36.87 -0.24
CA LYS A 168 -25.11 36.09 0.74
C LYS A 168 -24.65 34.61 0.83
N VAL A 169 -23.60 34.24 0.11
CA VAL A 169 -23.05 32.90 0.13
C VAL A 169 -21.85 32.83 1.07
N ASN A 170 -21.85 31.91 2.02
CA ASN A 170 -20.68 31.55 2.79
C ASN A 170 -20.03 30.33 2.11
N LEU A 171 -18.81 30.49 1.58
CA LEU A 171 -18.05 29.48 0.90
C LEU A 171 -16.87 29.02 1.79
N THR A 172 -16.65 27.72 1.88
CA THR A 172 -15.46 27.17 2.49
C THR A 172 -14.86 26.13 1.53
N VAL A 173 -13.58 26.28 1.19
CA VAL A 173 -12.79 25.29 0.48
C VAL A 173 -11.74 24.77 1.44
N ARG A 174 -11.57 23.45 1.53
CA ARG A 174 -10.61 22.81 2.42
C ARG A 174 -9.91 21.67 1.71
N GLY A 175 -8.70 21.37 2.14
CA GLY A 175 -7.96 20.21 1.65
C GLY A 175 -6.93 19.77 2.65
N ASN A 176 -6.51 18.54 2.49
CA ASN A 176 -5.41 17.93 3.22
C ASN A 176 -4.64 16.97 2.30
N PHE A 177 -3.38 16.77 2.61
CA PHE A 177 -2.55 15.81 1.90
C PHE A 177 -1.50 15.24 2.83
N THR A 178 -1.08 14.02 2.54
CA THR A 178 0.09 13.38 3.14
C THR A 178 0.84 12.68 2.03
N TYR A 179 2.11 13.00 1.88
CA TYR A 179 3.04 12.30 1.02
C TYR A 179 4.18 11.72 1.85
N SER A 180 4.36 10.41 1.80
CA SER A 180 5.39 9.70 2.56
C SER A 180 6.14 8.71 1.68
N LYS A 181 7.47 8.69 1.80
CA LYS A 181 8.33 7.71 1.15
C LYS A 181 9.26 7.10 2.18
N ASN A 182 9.29 5.77 2.24
CA ASN A 182 10.24 5.04 3.05
C ASN A 182 11.33 4.39 2.20
N GLU A 183 12.41 3.97 2.86
CA GLU A 183 13.56 3.31 2.25
C GLU A 183 14.22 2.42 3.29
N ILE A 184 14.51 1.18 2.94
CA ILE A 184 15.30 0.26 3.75
C ILE A 184 16.76 0.69 3.61
N LEU A 185 17.38 1.12 4.71
CA LEU A 185 18.79 1.49 4.73
C LEU A 185 19.67 0.26 4.97
N GLU A 186 19.28 -0.56 5.95
CA GLU A 186 19.97 -1.78 6.32
C GLU A 186 18.98 -2.92 6.55
N LYS A 187 19.33 -4.08 6.07
CA LYS A 187 18.60 -5.34 6.28
C LYS A 187 19.60 -6.49 6.28
N ASP A 188 19.46 -7.42 7.22
CA ASP A 188 20.25 -8.65 7.20
C ASP A 188 19.67 -9.57 6.10
N GLU A 189 20.31 -9.60 4.96
CA GLU A 189 19.91 -10.36 3.78
C GLU A 189 21.09 -11.16 3.22
N MET A 190 20.80 -12.27 2.57
CA MET A 190 21.83 -13.08 1.90
C MET A 190 22.52 -12.24 0.82
N ASN A 191 23.79 -12.55 0.54
CA ASN A 191 24.51 -11.92 -0.55
C ASN A 191 23.75 -12.17 -1.86
N ALA A 192 23.18 -11.11 -2.41
CA ALA A 192 22.52 -11.15 -3.71
C ALA A 192 23.58 -11.21 -4.81
N VAL A 193 23.37 -12.09 -5.79
CA VAL A 193 24.25 -12.19 -6.96
C VAL A 193 24.23 -10.88 -7.76
N TYR A 194 23.05 -10.28 -7.88
CA TYR A 194 22.85 -9.01 -8.59
C TYR A 194 22.38 -7.93 -7.63
N PRO A 195 22.91 -6.67 -7.74
CA PRO A 195 22.56 -5.57 -6.83
C PRO A 195 21.06 -5.26 -6.74
N TYR A 196 20.31 -5.42 -7.84
CA TYR A 196 18.87 -5.16 -7.88
C TYR A 196 18.02 -6.19 -7.14
N GLN A 197 18.60 -7.33 -6.77
CA GLN A 197 17.92 -8.35 -5.96
C GLN A 197 17.87 -7.98 -4.48
N LYS A 198 18.76 -7.09 -4.02
CA LYS A 198 18.73 -6.61 -2.62
C LYS A 198 17.41 -5.93 -2.31
N GLU A 199 17.03 -5.94 -1.04
CA GLU A 199 15.91 -5.16 -0.52
C GLU A 199 16.38 -3.82 0.03
N ALA A 200 17.62 -3.76 0.55
CA ALA A 200 18.25 -2.51 0.95
C ALA A 200 18.35 -1.54 -0.25
N GLY A 201 18.03 -0.27 -0.03
CA GLY A 201 17.91 0.76 -1.06
C GLY A 201 16.52 0.87 -1.70
N TYR A 202 15.64 -0.09 -1.46
CA TYR A 202 14.26 -0.06 -1.92
C TYR A 202 13.29 0.28 -0.76
N ARG A 203 12.02 0.44 -1.10
CA ARG A 203 10.95 0.70 -0.15
C ARG A 203 10.57 -0.58 0.61
N VAL A 204 10.08 -0.42 1.82
CA VAL A 204 9.46 -1.54 2.55
C VAL A 204 8.26 -2.04 1.75
N ASN A 205 8.22 -3.36 1.50
CA ASN A 205 7.22 -4.02 0.67
C ASN A 205 7.22 -3.52 -0.80
N GLN A 206 8.39 -3.18 -1.33
CA GLN A 206 8.54 -2.90 -2.76
C GLN A 206 8.14 -4.14 -3.56
N ALA A 207 7.20 -3.95 -4.50
CA ALA A 207 6.82 -5.01 -5.42
C ALA A 207 8.01 -5.37 -6.33
N LYS A 208 8.29 -6.67 -6.49
CA LYS A 208 9.26 -7.21 -7.43
C LYS A 208 8.56 -8.16 -8.38
N GLY A 209 9.02 -8.21 -9.61
CA GLY A 209 8.46 -9.08 -10.63
C GLY A 209 9.21 -8.96 -11.95
N LEU A 210 8.83 -9.79 -12.90
CA LEU A 210 9.42 -9.83 -14.23
C LEU A 210 8.96 -8.65 -15.07
N ILE A 211 9.81 -8.19 -15.99
CA ILE A 211 9.45 -7.18 -16.98
C ILE A 211 8.82 -7.90 -18.18
N ALA A 212 7.53 -7.72 -18.42
CA ALA A 212 6.85 -8.25 -19.57
C ALA A 212 7.11 -7.39 -20.81
N LEU A 213 7.39 -8.03 -21.93
CA LEU A 213 7.62 -7.40 -23.24
C LEU A 213 6.39 -7.50 -24.16
N GLY A 214 5.29 -8.07 -23.69
CA GLY A 214 4.09 -8.41 -24.43
C GLY A 214 3.86 -9.91 -24.44
N LEU A 215 3.18 -10.40 -25.47
CA LEU A 215 2.93 -11.84 -25.69
C LEU A 215 3.82 -12.36 -26.82
N PHE A 216 4.20 -13.63 -26.75
CA PHE A 216 4.86 -14.28 -27.88
C PHE A 216 3.94 -14.28 -29.10
N LYS A 217 4.46 -13.82 -30.22
CA LYS A 217 3.72 -13.70 -31.46
C LYS A 217 3.52 -15.06 -32.15
N ASP A 218 4.59 -15.82 -32.29
CA ASP A 218 4.68 -17.10 -32.99
C ASP A 218 5.84 -17.94 -32.46
N TYR A 219 6.03 -19.15 -33.01
CA TYR A 219 7.11 -20.04 -32.63
C TYR A 219 8.51 -19.54 -33.05
N ASP A 220 8.59 -18.67 -34.08
CA ASP A 220 9.87 -18.04 -34.46
C ASP A 220 10.28 -17.01 -33.43
N ASP A 221 9.34 -16.23 -32.92
CA ASP A 221 9.58 -15.30 -31.81
C ASP A 221 10.04 -16.03 -30.54
N ILE A 222 9.47 -17.21 -30.24
CA ILE A 222 9.90 -18.04 -29.11
C ILE A 222 11.34 -18.55 -29.32
N ARG A 223 11.67 -19.05 -30.52
CA ARG A 223 13.01 -19.59 -30.83
C ARG A 223 14.10 -18.53 -30.78
N ASN A 224 13.78 -17.30 -31.14
CA ASN A 224 14.69 -16.16 -31.19
C ASN A 224 14.74 -15.36 -29.87
N SER A 225 14.07 -15.84 -28.82
CA SER A 225 14.01 -15.17 -27.50
C SER A 225 14.81 -15.97 -26.47
N PRO A 226 15.22 -15.34 -25.35
CA PRO A 226 15.81 -16.05 -24.21
C PRO A 226 14.93 -17.21 -23.76
N GLN A 227 15.58 -18.27 -23.30
CA GLN A 227 14.89 -19.50 -22.88
C GLN A 227 13.97 -19.22 -21.69
N GLN A 228 12.69 -19.54 -21.85
CA GLN A 228 11.65 -19.27 -20.84
C GLN A 228 10.91 -20.57 -20.51
N THR A 229 11.61 -21.54 -19.93
CA THR A 229 11.08 -22.89 -19.67
C THR A 229 10.99 -23.27 -18.20
N ASN A 230 11.47 -22.41 -17.29
CA ASN A 230 11.46 -22.67 -15.85
C ASN A 230 10.05 -22.84 -15.26
N TRP A 231 9.04 -22.30 -15.95
CA TRP A 231 7.64 -22.34 -15.51
C TRP A 231 6.73 -23.08 -16.52
N GLY A 232 7.32 -24.03 -17.25
CA GLY A 232 6.61 -24.82 -18.23
C GLY A 232 6.93 -24.43 -19.68
N LYS A 233 6.37 -25.17 -20.61
CA LYS A 233 6.55 -24.94 -22.04
C LYS A 233 5.70 -23.77 -22.52
N VAL A 234 6.34 -22.75 -23.07
CA VAL A 234 5.67 -21.57 -23.64
C VAL A 234 5.16 -21.82 -25.06
N GLN A 235 4.11 -21.11 -25.44
CA GLN A 235 3.46 -21.15 -26.74
C GLN A 235 3.13 -19.70 -27.20
N PRO A 236 2.82 -19.48 -28.50
CA PRO A 236 2.31 -18.20 -28.96
C PRO A 236 1.11 -17.71 -28.11
N GLY A 237 1.09 -16.43 -27.75
CA GLY A 237 0.11 -15.86 -26.84
C GLY A 237 0.42 -16.01 -25.35
N ASP A 238 1.53 -16.65 -24.96
CA ASP A 238 2.03 -16.60 -23.59
C ASP A 238 2.86 -15.34 -23.36
N ILE A 239 2.94 -14.89 -22.09
CA ILE A 239 3.69 -13.69 -21.74
C ILE A 239 5.18 -13.90 -21.96
N LYS A 240 5.78 -12.99 -22.72
CA LYS A 240 7.21 -12.90 -22.98
C LYS A 240 7.88 -11.98 -21.97
N TYR A 241 8.95 -12.45 -21.34
CA TYR A 241 9.69 -11.69 -20.33
C TYR A 241 11.06 -11.23 -20.82
N LYS A 242 11.55 -10.16 -20.19
CA LYS A 242 12.88 -9.60 -20.46
C LYS A 242 13.92 -10.34 -19.64
N ASP A 243 14.98 -10.80 -20.29
CA ASP A 243 16.23 -11.19 -19.65
C ASP A 243 16.95 -9.91 -19.17
N VAL A 244 17.06 -9.78 -17.86
CA VAL A 244 17.58 -8.55 -17.23
C VAL A 244 19.10 -8.62 -17.10
N HIS A 245 19.65 -9.78 -16.83
CA HIS A 245 21.09 -9.95 -16.62
C HIS A 245 21.83 -10.56 -17.82
N GLY A 246 21.12 -10.97 -18.86
CA GLY A 246 21.70 -11.31 -20.16
C GLY A 246 22.33 -12.71 -20.22
N ASP A 247 21.87 -13.67 -19.43
CA ASP A 247 22.40 -15.05 -19.47
C ASP A 247 21.66 -15.95 -20.47
N GLY A 248 20.64 -15.42 -21.14
CA GLY A 248 19.82 -16.15 -22.13
C GLY A 248 18.73 -17.02 -21.52
N ILE A 249 18.48 -16.95 -20.21
CA ILE A 249 17.48 -17.75 -19.50
C ILE A 249 16.63 -16.88 -18.59
N ILE A 250 15.32 -16.93 -18.75
CA ILE A 250 14.38 -16.23 -17.87
C ILE A 250 14.12 -17.06 -16.62
N ASN A 251 14.41 -16.47 -15.45
CA ASN A 251 14.22 -17.14 -14.16
C ASN A 251 13.96 -16.12 -13.03
N GLY A 252 13.99 -16.55 -11.76
CA GLY A 252 13.81 -15.68 -10.60
C GLY A 252 14.87 -14.57 -10.44
N SER A 253 16.04 -14.72 -11.11
CA SER A 253 17.07 -13.69 -11.11
C SER A 253 16.70 -12.47 -11.96
N ASP A 254 15.72 -12.57 -12.84
CA ASP A 254 15.21 -11.46 -13.65
C ASP A 254 14.12 -10.64 -12.95
N GLU A 255 13.73 -11.02 -11.74
CA GLU A 255 12.76 -10.26 -10.96
C GLU A 255 13.40 -8.98 -10.43
N VAL A 256 12.85 -7.85 -10.83
CA VAL A 256 13.31 -6.50 -10.46
C VAL A 256 12.23 -5.74 -9.71
N ALA A 257 12.63 -4.68 -9.01
CA ALA A 257 11.67 -3.77 -8.39
C ALA A 257 10.80 -3.10 -9.47
N THR A 258 9.49 -3.21 -9.34
CA THR A 258 8.52 -2.68 -10.29
C THR A 258 7.47 -1.83 -9.60
N GLY A 259 7.03 -0.78 -10.27
CA GLY A 259 5.94 0.08 -9.80
C GLY A 259 6.16 0.73 -8.43
N GLU A 260 5.06 1.02 -7.80
CA GLU A 260 4.99 1.58 -6.45
C GLU A 260 4.65 0.46 -5.44
N THR A 261 4.50 0.79 -4.18
CA THR A 261 3.99 -0.17 -3.18
C THR A 261 2.46 -0.22 -3.20
N THR A 262 1.88 -1.30 -2.70
CA THR A 262 0.42 -1.43 -2.57
C THR A 262 -0.17 -0.36 -1.62
N LYS A 263 0.58 0.02 -0.58
CA LYS A 263 0.19 1.14 0.28
C LYS A 263 0.50 2.45 -0.43
N PRO A 264 -0.50 3.36 -0.60
CA PRO A 264 -0.29 4.64 -1.28
C PRO A 264 0.75 5.52 -0.57
N HIS A 265 1.62 6.15 -1.35
CA HIS A 265 2.55 7.16 -0.83
C HIS A 265 1.93 8.56 -0.76
N LEU A 266 0.88 8.80 -1.54
CA LEU A 266 0.12 10.05 -1.53
C LEU A 266 -1.32 9.75 -1.16
N ILE A 267 -1.80 10.39 -0.09
CA ILE A 267 -3.21 10.40 0.30
C ILE A 267 -3.62 11.87 0.34
N TYR A 268 -4.75 12.19 -0.27
CA TYR A 268 -5.23 13.56 -0.30
C TYR A 268 -6.75 13.64 -0.22
N GLY A 269 -7.24 14.74 0.31
CA GLY A 269 -8.65 15.05 0.35
C GLY A 269 -8.88 16.52 0.09
N PHE A 270 -9.98 16.85 -0.56
CA PHE A 270 -10.44 18.21 -0.70
C PHE A 270 -11.96 18.29 -0.67
N GLY A 271 -12.47 19.43 -0.21
CA GLY A 271 -13.89 19.61 -0.11
C GLY A 271 -14.30 21.05 -0.27
N ILE A 272 -15.51 21.22 -0.74
CA ILE A 272 -16.17 22.50 -0.89
C ILE A 272 -17.50 22.48 -0.13
N SER A 273 -17.73 23.53 0.67
CA SER A 273 -19.00 23.73 1.37
C SER A 273 -19.53 25.11 1.06
N ALA A 274 -20.80 25.20 0.79
CA ALA A 274 -21.49 26.48 0.52
C ALA A 274 -22.79 26.57 1.30
N GLN A 275 -23.10 27.75 1.82
CA GLN A 275 -24.36 28.03 2.51
C GLN A 275 -25.01 29.30 1.90
N TRP A 276 -26.27 29.18 1.53
CA TRP A 276 -27.02 30.30 0.92
C TRP A 276 -28.50 30.24 1.23
N LYS A 277 -29.01 31.20 1.92
CA LYS A 277 -30.48 31.39 2.20
C LYS A 277 -31.19 30.09 2.70
N GLY A 278 -30.58 29.39 3.63
CA GLY A 278 -31.13 28.13 4.15
C GLY A 278 -30.67 26.87 3.41
N PHE A 279 -30.19 27.00 2.19
CA PHE A 279 -29.50 25.87 1.50
C PHE A 279 -28.11 25.70 2.04
N ASP A 280 -27.71 24.45 2.20
CA ASP A 280 -26.33 24.04 2.48
C ASP A 280 -25.92 22.93 1.51
N PHE A 281 -24.68 23.00 1.07
CA PHE A 281 -24.05 22.08 0.15
C PHE A 281 -22.68 21.71 0.71
N ASN A 282 -22.33 20.43 0.65
CA ASN A 282 -21.00 19.94 0.98
C ASN A 282 -20.62 18.80 0.04
N ALA A 283 -19.49 18.94 -0.63
CA ALA A 283 -18.87 17.86 -1.40
C ALA A 283 -17.47 17.62 -0.86
N HIS A 284 -17.17 16.36 -0.55
CA HIS A 284 -15.85 15.93 -0.09
C HIS A 284 -15.30 14.85 -0.98
N PHE A 285 -14.09 15.08 -1.48
CA PHE A 285 -13.33 14.15 -2.30
C PHE A 285 -12.16 13.59 -1.49
N GLN A 286 -11.89 12.32 -1.70
CA GLN A 286 -10.73 11.62 -1.17
C GLN A 286 -10.04 10.88 -2.30
N GLY A 287 -8.71 10.94 -2.32
CA GLY A 287 -7.90 10.24 -3.31
C GLY A 287 -6.66 9.61 -2.71
N ALA A 288 -6.15 8.65 -3.42
CA ALA A 288 -4.84 8.04 -3.19
C ALA A 288 -4.06 8.03 -4.49
N GLY A 289 -2.75 8.17 -4.37
CA GLY A 289 -1.84 8.15 -5.52
C GLY A 289 -0.50 7.51 -5.16
N LYS A 290 0.30 7.24 -6.19
CA LYS A 290 1.58 6.56 -5.99
C LYS A 290 1.39 5.20 -5.30
N SER A 291 0.48 4.39 -5.85
CA SER A 291 0.21 3.02 -5.44
C SER A 291 0.11 2.14 -6.66
N SER A 292 0.62 0.93 -6.58
CA SER A 292 0.42 -0.10 -7.58
C SER A 292 0.36 -1.48 -6.92
N PHE A 293 -0.27 -2.42 -7.59
CA PHE A 293 -0.39 -3.80 -7.13
C PHE A 293 -0.49 -4.75 -8.32
N PHE A 294 -0.04 -5.98 -8.12
CA PHE A 294 -0.27 -7.04 -9.09
C PHE A 294 -1.69 -7.58 -8.92
N ILE A 295 -2.40 -7.74 -10.01
CA ILE A 295 -3.61 -8.55 -10.01
C ILE A 295 -3.24 -10.02 -10.16
N ASN A 296 -3.87 -10.90 -9.40
CA ASN A 296 -3.58 -12.34 -9.39
C ASN A 296 -4.79 -13.16 -8.90
N GLY A 297 -4.61 -14.48 -8.85
CA GLY A 297 -5.58 -15.41 -8.29
C GLY A 297 -6.71 -15.80 -9.25
N PRO A 298 -7.67 -16.61 -8.78
CA PRO A 298 -8.69 -17.23 -9.61
C PRO A 298 -9.59 -16.26 -10.38
N THR A 299 -9.74 -15.03 -9.88
CA THR A 299 -10.53 -13.99 -10.54
C THR A 299 -9.90 -13.52 -11.85
N VAL A 300 -8.58 -13.58 -11.97
CA VAL A 300 -7.80 -13.01 -13.09
C VAL A 300 -7.11 -14.10 -13.90
N TYR A 301 -6.64 -15.17 -13.25
CA TYR A 301 -5.96 -16.29 -13.89
C TYR A 301 -6.97 -17.33 -14.33
N ALA A 302 -7.16 -17.42 -15.64
CA ALA A 302 -8.11 -18.37 -16.23
C ALA A 302 -7.79 -19.80 -15.80
N PHE A 303 -8.80 -20.51 -15.30
CA PHE A 303 -8.73 -21.93 -14.90
C PHE A 303 -7.65 -22.24 -13.85
N SER A 304 -7.21 -21.22 -13.09
CA SER A 304 -6.34 -21.42 -11.94
C SER A 304 -7.14 -22.00 -10.76
N GLY A 305 -6.54 -22.81 -9.95
CA GLY A 305 -7.19 -23.37 -8.76
C GLY A 305 -8.06 -24.58 -9.02
N SER A 306 -7.78 -25.31 -10.07
CA SER A 306 -8.39 -26.56 -10.51
C SER A 306 -9.34 -26.42 -11.70
N GLN A 307 -9.87 -27.56 -12.15
CA GLN A 307 -10.80 -27.70 -13.29
C GLN A 307 -12.12 -26.91 -13.14
N TRP A 308 -12.41 -26.38 -11.96
CA TRP A 308 -13.65 -25.68 -11.62
C TRP A 308 -13.52 -24.15 -11.65
N GLY A 309 -12.35 -23.62 -11.97
CA GLY A 309 -12.13 -22.16 -12.07
C GLY A 309 -12.92 -21.57 -13.25
N ASN A 310 -13.71 -20.53 -12.96
CA ASN A 310 -14.40 -19.74 -14.00
C ASN A 310 -13.45 -18.73 -14.65
N VAL A 311 -13.89 -18.17 -15.77
CA VAL A 311 -13.17 -17.12 -16.49
C VAL A 311 -14.07 -15.89 -16.58
N LEU A 312 -13.54 -14.71 -16.25
CA LEU A 312 -14.26 -13.45 -16.41
C LEU A 312 -14.49 -13.13 -17.87
N THR A 313 -15.64 -12.51 -18.18
CA THR A 313 -16.02 -12.14 -19.53
C THR A 313 -15.02 -11.20 -20.23
N ASN A 314 -14.38 -10.29 -19.49
CA ASN A 314 -13.36 -9.38 -20.02
C ASN A 314 -12.09 -10.13 -20.46
N LEU A 315 -11.67 -11.18 -19.72
CA LEU A 315 -10.55 -12.01 -20.13
C LEU A 315 -10.84 -12.73 -21.45
N VAL A 316 -12.07 -13.21 -21.62
CA VAL A 316 -12.48 -13.91 -22.86
C VAL A 316 -12.52 -12.97 -24.05
N LYS A 317 -12.93 -11.73 -23.87
CA LYS A 317 -13.15 -10.76 -24.97
C LYS A 317 -11.87 -10.19 -25.57
N ASP A 318 -10.82 -9.98 -24.74
CA ASP A 318 -9.59 -9.31 -25.16
C ASP A 318 -8.35 -10.14 -24.83
N ARG A 319 -8.43 -11.45 -25.09
CA ARG A 319 -7.31 -12.37 -24.98
C ARG A 319 -6.64 -12.62 -26.33
N TYR A 320 -5.43 -13.13 -26.29
CA TYR A 320 -4.79 -13.70 -27.47
C TYR A 320 -5.51 -14.98 -27.91
N VAL A 321 -5.78 -15.10 -29.22
CA VAL A 321 -6.38 -16.27 -29.86
C VAL A 321 -5.69 -16.48 -31.19
N ASP A 322 -4.94 -17.57 -31.34
CA ASP A 322 -4.30 -17.95 -32.59
C ASP A 322 -5.34 -18.36 -33.67
N ALA A 323 -4.93 -18.33 -34.94
CA ALA A 323 -5.80 -18.62 -36.05
C ALA A 323 -6.34 -20.05 -36.04
N GLU A 324 -5.58 -21.04 -35.58
CA GLU A 324 -6.00 -22.44 -35.52
C GLU A 324 -7.08 -22.64 -34.45
N THR A 325 -6.85 -22.12 -33.24
CA THR A 325 -7.85 -22.10 -32.17
C THR A 325 -9.12 -21.36 -32.59
N ALA A 326 -8.98 -20.22 -33.26
CA ALA A 326 -10.11 -19.43 -33.77
C ALA A 326 -10.96 -20.24 -34.77
N ALA A 327 -10.32 -20.92 -35.73
CA ALA A 327 -11.00 -21.76 -36.70
C ALA A 327 -11.73 -22.94 -36.04
N THR A 328 -11.07 -23.59 -35.06
CA THR A 328 -11.64 -24.75 -34.35
C THR A 328 -12.87 -24.36 -33.53
N LEU A 329 -12.83 -23.20 -32.89
CA LEU A 329 -13.91 -22.72 -32.00
C LEU A 329 -14.97 -21.89 -32.72
N GLY A 330 -14.77 -21.55 -33.99
CA GLY A 330 -15.69 -20.67 -34.77
C GLY A 330 -15.76 -19.24 -34.21
N ILE A 331 -14.64 -18.71 -33.65
CA ILE A 331 -14.53 -17.37 -33.08
C ILE A 331 -13.50 -16.53 -33.85
N PRO A 332 -13.52 -15.19 -33.77
CA PRO A 332 -12.48 -14.37 -34.38
C PRO A 332 -11.09 -14.63 -33.78
N ALA A 333 -10.08 -14.70 -34.64
CA ALA A 333 -8.68 -14.71 -34.21
C ALA A 333 -8.28 -13.35 -33.62
N ASN A 334 -7.38 -13.35 -32.63
CA ASN A 334 -6.76 -12.16 -32.06
C ASN A 334 -5.27 -12.46 -31.77
N GLU A 335 -4.45 -12.39 -32.77
CA GLU A 335 -3.00 -12.62 -32.67
C GLU A 335 -2.21 -11.36 -32.28
N ASN A 336 -2.88 -10.40 -31.62
CA ASN A 336 -2.25 -9.19 -31.14
C ASN A 336 -1.28 -9.49 -29.98
N PRO A 337 0.03 -9.29 -30.14
CA PRO A 337 1.00 -9.49 -29.07
C PRO A 337 0.84 -8.50 -27.89
N ASN A 338 0.01 -7.48 -28.05
CA ASN A 338 -0.35 -6.51 -27.02
C ASN A 338 -1.81 -6.70 -26.53
N ALA A 339 -2.41 -7.86 -26.73
CA ALA A 339 -3.74 -8.16 -26.17
C ALA A 339 -3.72 -7.95 -24.64
N ALA A 340 -4.86 -7.55 -24.07
CA ALA A 340 -4.95 -7.26 -22.64
C ALA A 340 -4.78 -8.51 -21.76
N TYR A 341 -5.02 -9.70 -22.34
CA TYR A 341 -4.88 -10.98 -21.65
C TYR A 341 -4.17 -12.02 -22.53
N PRO A 342 -3.36 -12.92 -21.91
CA PRO A 342 -2.70 -13.99 -22.65
C PRO A 342 -3.71 -15.04 -23.15
N ARG A 343 -3.22 -15.99 -23.93
CA ARG A 343 -4.01 -17.15 -24.33
C ARG A 343 -4.59 -17.88 -23.13
N LEU A 344 -5.75 -18.48 -23.24
CA LEU A 344 -6.32 -19.34 -22.22
C LEU A 344 -5.61 -20.71 -22.20
N SER A 345 -5.33 -21.20 -21.00
CA SER A 345 -4.74 -22.52 -20.76
C SER A 345 -5.58 -23.25 -19.74
N TYR A 346 -6.11 -24.42 -20.13
CA TYR A 346 -6.80 -25.29 -19.18
C TYR A 346 -5.81 -25.94 -18.23
N GLY A 347 -6.13 -25.99 -16.94
CA GLY A 347 -5.24 -26.51 -15.90
C GLY A 347 -4.19 -25.56 -15.37
N GLY A 348 -4.22 -24.30 -15.84
CA GLY A 348 -3.30 -23.25 -15.42
C GLY A 348 -2.11 -23.03 -16.37
N ASN A 349 -1.34 -21.99 -16.11
CA ASN A 349 -0.14 -21.64 -16.87
C ASN A 349 0.82 -20.86 -15.95
N ASP A 350 1.75 -21.56 -15.33
CA ASP A 350 2.66 -20.96 -14.35
C ASP A 350 3.53 -19.84 -14.93
N ASN A 351 3.84 -19.91 -16.23
CA ASN A 351 4.53 -18.83 -16.92
C ASN A 351 3.69 -17.54 -16.91
N ASN A 352 2.41 -17.64 -17.28
CA ASN A 352 1.52 -16.47 -17.37
C ASN A 352 1.07 -15.97 -16.00
N TYR A 353 1.23 -16.74 -14.93
CA TYR A 353 0.81 -16.37 -13.57
C TYR A 353 1.94 -15.74 -12.73
N ARG A 354 3.10 -15.50 -13.34
CA ARG A 354 4.21 -14.83 -12.66
C ARG A 354 3.90 -13.36 -12.39
N ALA A 355 4.28 -12.90 -11.20
CA ALA A 355 4.28 -11.47 -10.89
C ALA A 355 5.12 -10.72 -11.94
N SER A 356 4.51 -9.83 -12.67
CA SER A 356 5.16 -9.12 -13.77
C SER A 356 4.49 -7.79 -14.07
N THR A 357 5.17 -6.96 -14.84
CA THR A 357 4.59 -5.68 -15.29
C THR A 357 3.32 -5.86 -16.12
N TYR A 358 3.08 -7.06 -16.68
CA TYR A 358 1.84 -7.38 -17.38
C TYR A 358 0.62 -7.33 -16.45
N TRP A 359 0.77 -7.79 -15.22
CA TRP A 359 -0.28 -7.82 -14.19
C TRP A 359 -0.25 -6.63 -13.25
N LEU A 360 0.72 -5.73 -13.40
CA LEU A 360 0.82 -4.54 -12.57
C LEU A 360 -0.29 -3.55 -12.92
N ARG A 361 -1.00 -3.06 -11.91
CA ARG A 361 -2.07 -2.07 -12.05
C ARG A 361 -1.79 -0.84 -11.20
N ASP A 362 -2.22 0.32 -11.73
CA ASP A 362 -2.19 1.58 -11.01
C ASP A 362 -3.33 1.62 -9.99
N GLY A 363 -2.98 1.69 -8.70
CA GLY A 363 -3.93 1.75 -7.59
C GLY A 363 -4.41 3.16 -7.25
N SER A 364 -4.06 4.16 -8.05
CA SER A 364 -4.45 5.55 -7.82
C SER A 364 -5.94 5.77 -8.12
N TYR A 365 -6.61 6.53 -7.28
CA TYR A 365 -8.02 6.89 -7.47
C TYR A 365 -8.36 8.25 -6.88
N LEU A 366 -9.49 8.82 -7.32
CA LEU A 366 -10.19 9.94 -6.73
C LEU A 366 -11.67 9.57 -6.56
N ARG A 367 -12.22 9.78 -5.38
CA ARG A 367 -13.59 9.42 -5.03
C ARG A 367 -14.36 10.61 -4.47
N LEU A 368 -15.58 10.82 -4.97
CA LEU A 368 -16.57 11.66 -4.28
C LEU A 368 -17.08 10.86 -3.07
N LYS A 369 -16.43 11.11 -1.92
CA LYS A 369 -16.63 10.34 -0.68
C LYS A 369 -17.96 10.70 -0.03
N THR A 370 -18.30 12.00 -0.02
CA THR A 370 -19.54 12.49 0.55
C THR A 370 -20.07 13.64 -0.28
N LEU A 371 -21.35 13.59 -0.61
CA LEU A 371 -22.12 14.69 -1.15
C LEU A 371 -23.32 14.92 -0.26
N GLU A 372 -23.46 16.11 0.28
CA GLU A 372 -24.60 16.51 1.11
C GLU A 372 -25.25 17.76 0.57
N VAL A 373 -26.57 17.72 0.46
CA VAL A 373 -27.39 18.88 0.11
C VAL A 373 -28.51 18.97 1.13
N GLY A 374 -28.61 20.10 1.80
CA GLY A 374 -29.61 20.33 2.82
C GLY A 374 -30.36 21.63 2.61
N TYR A 375 -31.57 21.69 3.16
CA TYR A 375 -32.36 22.92 3.23
C TYR A 375 -32.96 23.08 4.63
N THR A 376 -32.63 24.19 5.25
CA THR A 376 -33.21 24.61 6.54
C THR A 376 -34.38 25.53 6.29
N LEU A 377 -35.57 25.18 6.78
CA LEU A 377 -36.77 25.93 6.58
C LEU A 377 -36.67 27.35 7.24
N PRO A 378 -37.24 28.37 6.63
CA PRO A 378 -37.27 29.74 7.21
C PRO A 378 -37.97 29.79 8.58
N LYS A 379 -37.46 30.63 9.47
CA LYS A 379 -38.01 30.78 10.82
C LYS A 379 -39.50 31.14 10.81
N SER A 380 -39.99 31.88 9.82
CA SER A 380 -41.40 32.23 9.67
C SER A 380 -42.33 30.99 9.52
N ILE A 381 -41.84 29.92 8.95
CA ILE A 381 -42.58 28.64 8.81
C ILE A 381 -42.42 27.81 10.08
N VAL A 382 -41.18 27.65 10.54
CA VAL A 382 -40.82 26.77 11.66
C VAL A 382 -41.47 27.22 12.97
N ASN A 383 -41.52 28.56 13.24
CA ASN A 383 -42.15 29.12 14.43
C ASN A 383 -43.67 28.87 14.46
N LYS A 384 -44.37 28.87 13.31
CA LYS A 384 -45.80 28.52 13.23
C LYS A 384 -46.06 27.08 13.62
N MET A 385 -45.07 26.22 13.39
CA MET A 385 -45.12 24.78 13.75
C MET A 385 -44.63 24.51 15.18
N ARG A 386 -44.25 25.55 15.95
CA ARG A 386 -43.72 25.52 17.32
C ARG A 386 -42.41 24.74 17.42
N PHE A 387 -41.56 24.74 16.37
CA PHE A 387 -40.23 24.21 16.38
C PHE A 387 -39.17 25.28 16.30
N ASN A 388 -37.95 24.97 16.74
CA ASN A 388 -36.82 25.91 16.65
C ASN A 388 -36.10 25.79 15.30
N LYS A 389 -35.99 24.60 14.73
CA LYS A 389 -35.33 24.36 13.45
C LYS A 389 -35.87 23.10 12.80
N ILE A 390 -36.12 23.14 11.50
CA ILE A 390 -36.41 21.97 10.66
C ILE A 390 -35.42 22.01 9.48
N ARG A 391 -34.68 20.93 9.26
CA ARG A 391 -33.78 20.77 8.14
C ARG A 391 -34.04 19.43 7.45
N VAL A 392 -34.26 19.48 6.16
CA VAL A 392 -34.31 18.30 5.28
C VAL A 392 -32.98 18.21 4.55
N PHE A 393 -32.44 17.01 4.43
CA PHE A 393 -31.15 16.82 3.76
C PHE A 393 -31.05 15.49 3.04
N PHE A 394 -30.24 15.47 2.02
CA PHE A 394 -29.81 14.30 1.28
C PHE A 394 -28.31 14.11 1.46
N ILE A 395 -27.89 12.87 1.74
CA ILE A 395 -26.46 12.49 1.80
C ILE A 395 -26.25 11.30 0.88
N GLY A 396 -25.27 11.44 0.00
CA GLY A 396 -24.73 10.33 -0.78
C GLY A 396 -23.28 10.03 -0.38
N THR A 397 -22.93 8.76 -0.20
CA THR A 397 -21.56 8.36 0.09
C THR A 397 -21.01 7.45 -0.99
N ASN A 398 -19.69 7.59 -1.28
CA ASN A 398 -18.96 6.80 -2.28
C ASN A 398 -19.62 6.83 -3.68
N ILE A 399 -20.19 7.96 -4.08
CA ILE A 399 -21.07 8.07 -5.26
C ILE A 399 -20.30 7.83 -6.56
N LEU A 400 -19.15 8.46 -6.71
CA LEU A 400 -18.33 8.41 -7.92
C LEU A 400 -16.89 8.05 -7.56
N THR A 401 -16.29 7.18 -8.39
CA THR A 401 -14.87 6.83 -8.29
C THR A 401 -14.23 6.98 -9.66
N PHE A 402 -13.15 7.76 -9.71
CA PHE A 402 -12.31 7.96 -10.88
C PHE A 402 -11.00 7.22 -10.65
N ALA A 403 -10.75 6.17 -11.41
CA ALA A 403 -9.53 5.37 -11.35
C ALA A 403 -9.22 4.82 -12.74
N LYS A 404 -7.95 4.52 -13.01
CA LYS A 404 -7.55 3.80 -14.23
C LYS A 404 -7.95 2.33 -14.15
N PHE A 405 -7.78 1.76 -12.98
CA PHE A 405 -8.20 0.38 -12.69
C PHE A 405 -9.73 0.29 -12.59
N LYS A 406 -10.34 -0.70 -13.28
CA LYS A 406 -11.80 -0.80 -13.45
C LYS A 406 -12.39 -2.14 -13.02
N GLU A 407 -11.56 -3.16 -12.79
CA GLU A 407 -12.02 -4.53 -12.52
C GLU A 407 -12.74 -4.64 -11.17
N TRP A 408 -12.25 -3.93 -10.16
CA TRP A 408 -12.92 -3.76 -8.85
C TRP A 408 -12.52 -2.43 -8.21
N ASP A 409 -13.01 -2.21 -7.00
CA ASP A 409 -12.73 -0.96 -6.28
C ASP A 409 -11.25 -0.87 -5.86
N PRO A 410 -10.48 0.12 -6.34
CA PRO A 410 -9.06 0.24 -6.03
C PRO A 410 -8.76 0.44 -4.54
N GLU A 411 -9.71 1.00 -3.76
CA GLU A 411 -9.53 1.19 -2.30
C GLU A 411 -9.57 -0.13 -1.53
N MET A 412 -10.04 -1.22 -2.13
CA MET A 412 -10.00 -2.56 -1.51
C MET A 412 -8.58 -3.03 -1.23
N GLY A 413 -7.60 -2.58 -1.99
CA GLY A 413 -6.18 -2.89 -1.79
C GLY A 413 -5.88 -4.39 -1.82
N VAL A 414 -6.56 -5.13 -2.69
CA VAL A 414 -6.38 -6.58 -2.87
C VAL A 414 -6.02 -6.91 -4.29
N SER A 415 -5.27 -7.99 -4.44
CA SER A 415 -4.77 -8.48 -5.73
C SER A 415 -5.79 -9.32 -6.50
N ASN A 416 -6.78 -9.92 -5.82
CA ASN A 416 -7.70 -10.92 -6.38
C ASN A 416 -9.18 -10.47 -6.44
N GLY A 417 -9.50 -9.27 -5.96
CA GLY A 417 -10.87 -8.76 -5.96
C GLY A 417 -11.83 -9.44 -4.95
N GLU A 418 -11.35 -10.35 -4.10
CA GLU A 418 -12.17 -11.17 -3.20
C GLU A 418 -12.49 -10.50 -1.85
N LYS A 419 -12.61 -9.18 -1.83
CA LYS A 419 -13.09 -8.43 -0.67
C LYS A 419 -14.43 -7.79 -0.95
N TYR A 420 -15.16 -7.53 0.11
CA TYR A 420 -16.42 -6.80 0.01
C TYR A 420 -16.16 -5.35 -0.44
N PRO A 421 -16.77 -4.90 -1.55
CA PRO A 421 -16.56 -3.55 -2.07
C PRO A 421 -17.22 -2.50 -1.18
N LEU A 422 -16.73 -1.27 -1.27
CA LEU A 422 -17.34 -0.14 -0.57
C LEU A 422 -18.75 0.14 -1.09
N ALA A 423 -19.72 0.15 -0.18
CA ALA A 423 -21.11 0.43 -0.52
C ALA A 423 -21.30 1.89 -0.94
N LYS A 424 -22.12 2.12 -1.97
CA LYS A 424 -22.72 3.42 -2.26
C LYS A 424 -23.99 3.54 -1.44
N THR A 425 -24.11 4.62 -0.68
CA THR A 425 -25.32 4.85 0.11
C THR A 425 -25.97 6.18 -0.24
N PHE A 426 -27.28 6.19 -0.17
CA PHE A 426 -28.11 7.37 -0.36
C PHE A 426 -29.10 7.47 0.80
N THR A 427 -29.03 8.59 1.51
CA THR A 427 -29.82 8.83 2.71
C THR A 427 -30.62 10.11 2.57
N LEU A 428 -31.91 10.05 2.81
CA LEU A 428 -32.76 11.21 3.01
C LEU A 428 -33.03 11.37 4.50
N GLY A 429 -32.79 12.53 5.05
CA GLY A 429 -32.89 12.79 6.48
C GLY A 429 -33.68 14.06 6.82
N LEU A 430 -34.26 14.04 8.01
CA LEU A 430 -34.98 15.16 8.61
C LEU A 430 -34.43 15.43 10.01
N THR A 431 -34.02 16.67 10.27
CA THR A 431 -33.64 17.10 11.62
C THR A 431 -34.69 18.06 12.12
N VAL A 432 -35.25 17.81 13.29
CA VAL A 432 -36.22 18.69 13.96
C VAL A 432 -35.68 19.02 15.34
N ASN A 433 -35.57 20.32 15.63
CA ASN A 433 -35.25 20.84 16.97
C ASN A 433 -36.49 21.47 17.54
N ILE A 434 -36.86 21.06 18.72
CA ILE A 434 -38.04 21.53 19.49
C ILE A 434 -37.63 22.66 20.41
#